data_4ea9f7dc960e2b7e093e8d575026cb95
#
_entry.id   4ea9f7dc960e2b7e093e8d575026cb95
#
_cell.length_a   1.000
_cell.length_b   1.000
_cell.length_c   1.000
_cell.angle_alpha   90.00
_cell.angle_beta   90.00
_cell.angle_gamma   90.00
#
_symmetry.space_group_name_H-M   'P 1'
#
loop_
_entity.id
_entity.type
_entity.pdbx_description
1 polymer ?
#
loop_
_entity_poly.entity_id
_entity_poly.type
_entity_poly.pdbx_seq_one_letter_code
_entity_poly.pdbx_strand_id
1 'polypeptide(L)'
;LLRSLGNSVIPLTFLAVSAGLNIVLDLWFVAGLNRGVAGAAEATVISQYVSGIGIAVYTYAKFPHLLRKSEDVRLRKSRIREIFSFSALTCMQQSIMNLGILAVQGLVNSFGTTIMAAFAAAVKIDAFAYLPVQDFGNAFSIFIAQNFGAKQEERIKKGIRGAAAVSVSFSLLICLWVCLLARP
;
A
#
# COMPACT_ATOMS: atom_id res chain seq x y z
N LEU A 1 -10.38 6.07 6.02
CA LEU A 1 -11.63 6.20 6.77
C LEU A 1 -12.31 4.82 6.97
N LEU A 2 -12.73 4.10 5.89
CA LEU A 2 -13.43 2.81 6.02
C LEU A 2 -12.57 1.74 6.70
N ARG A 3 -11.28 1.65 6.39
CA ARG A 3 -10.35 0.74 7.05
C ARG A 3 -10.19 1.04 8.55
N SER A 4 -10.19 2.30 8.94
CA SER A 4 -10.11 2.67 10.36
C SER A 4 -11.39 2.35 11.14
N LEU A 5 -12.54 2.18 10.44
CA LEU A 5 -13.80 1.70 11.01
C LEU A 5 -13.89 0.16 11.07
N GLY A 6 -12.82 -0.56 10.72
CA GLY A 6 -12.78 -2.01 10.71
C GLY A 6 -13.36 -2.67 9.44
N ASN A 7 -13.81 -1.86 8.48
CA ASN A 7 -14.36 -2.39 7.24
C ASN A 7 -13.29 -2.36 6.13
N SER A 8 -12.61 -3.50 5.94
CA SER A 8 -11.58 -3.66 4.91
C SER A 8 -12.13 -4.29 3.63
N VAL A 9 -13.31 -4.94 3.69
CA VAL A 9 -13.89 -5.66 2.55
C VAL A 9 -14.31 -4.69 1.45
N ILE A 10 -14.99 -3.60 1.82
CA ILE A 10 -15.50 -2.62 0.84
C ILE A 10 -14.36 -1.93 0.06
N PRO A 11 -13.32 -1.37 0.70
CA PRO A 11 -12.18 -0.84 -0.03
C PRO A 11 -11.50 -1.89 -0.93
N LEU A 12 -11.46 -3.17 -0.50
CA LEU A 12 -10.88 -4.25 -1.28
C LEU A 12 -11.71 -4.55 -2.53
N THR A 13 -13.05 -4.60 -2.42
CA THR A 13 -13.92 -4.83 -3.58
C THR A 13 -13.81 -3.72 -4.61
N PHE A 14 -13.78 -2.45 -4.19
CA PHE A 14 -13.57 -1.33 -5.10
C PHE A 14 -12.18 -1.36 -5.75
N LEU A 15 -11.15 -1.80 -5.02
CA LEU A 15 -9.81 -1.97 -5.56
C LEU A 15 -9.78 -3.07 -6.63
N ALA A 16 -10.45 -4.21 -6.37
CA ALA A 16 -10.55 -5.31 -7.32
C ALA A 16 -11.31 -4.90 -8.59
N VAL A 17 -12.41 -4.17 -8.45
CA VAL A 17 -13.16 -3.60 -9.59
C VAL A 17 -12.30 -2.63 -10.38
N SER A 18 -11.55 -1.75 -9.69
CA SER A 18 -10.63 -0.82 -10.34
C SER A 18 -9.54 -1.53 -11.12
N ALA A 19 -8.96 -2.61 -10.55
CA ALA A 19 -7.94 -3.40 -11.23
C ALA A 19 -8.51 -4.09 -12.48
N GLY A 20 -9.70 -4.69 -12.39
CA GLY A 20 -10.37 -5.28 -13.53
C GLY A 20 -10.69 -4.26 -14.63
N LEU A 21 -11.21 -3.09 -14.24
CA LEU A 21 -11.48 -2.00 -15.18
C LEU A 21 -10.19 -1.48 -15.83
N ASN A 22 -9.11 -1.35 -15.05
CA ASN A 22 -7.81 -0.94 -15.58
C ASN A 22 -7.31 -1.89 -16.66
N ILE A 23 -7.35 -3.21 -16.42
CA ILE A 23 -6.93 -4.22 -17.40
C ILE A 23 -7.75 -4.09 -18.71
N VAL A 24 -9.07 -3.95 -18.60
CA VAL A 24 -9.95 -3.80 -19.76
C VAL A 24 -9.64 -2.53 -20.54
N LEU A 25 -9.47 -1.42 -19.84
CA LEU A 25 -9.15 -0.13 -20.47
C LEU A 25 -7.73 -0.12 -21.06
N ASP A 26 -6.76 -0.76 -20.42
CA ASP A 26 -5.41 -0.92 -20.96
C ASP A 26 -5.42 -1.68 -22.28
N LEU A 27 -6.12 -2.81 -22.33
CA LEU A 27 -6.27 -3.58 -23.58
C LEU A 27 -6.96 -2.75 -24.67
N TRP A 28 -8.00 -2.00 -24.33
CA TRP A 28 -8.72 -1.19 -25.28
C TRP A 28 -7.90 0.00 -25.79
N PHE A 29 -7.24 0.74 -24.91
CA PHE A 29 -6.48 1.94 -25.29
C PHE A 29 -5.15 1.61 -25.95
N VAL A 30 -4.44 0.58 -25.43
CA VAL A 30 -3.13 0.21 -25.97
C VAL A 30 -3.25 -0.64 -27.22
N ALA A 31 -4.04 -1.72 -27.18
CA ALA A 31 -4.17 -2.66 -28.29
C ALA A 31 -5.25 -2.23 -29.30
N GLY A 32 -6.38 -1.68 -28.85
CA GLY A 32 -7.48 -1.27 -29.74
C GLY A 32 -7.23 0.08 -30.42
N LEU A 33 -6.83 1.08 -29.66
CA LEU A 33 -6.63 2.46 -30.15
C LEU A 33 -5.16 2.80 -30.47
N ASN A 34 -4.22 1.88 -30.27
CA ASN A 34 -2.78 2.04 -30.50
C ASN A 34 -2.16 3.29 -29.81
N ARG A 35 -2.71 3.68 -28.64
CA ARG A 35 -2.26 4.88 -27.91
C ARG A 35 -0.95 4.65 -27.12
N GLY A 36 -0.42 3.44 -27.08
CA GLY A 36 0.82 3.12 -26.40
C GLY A 36 0.83 3.50 -24.91
N VAL A 37 1.93 4.08 -24.45
CA VAL A 37 2.13 4.46 -23.04
C VAL A 37 1.10 5.49 -22.54
N ALA A 38 0.69 6.43 -23.39
CA ALA A 38 -0.33 7.43 -23.02
C ALA A 38 -1.69 6.75 -22.74
N GLY A 39 -2.08 5.74 -23.52
CA GLY A 39 -3.31 4.98 -23.30
C GLY A 39 -3.29 4.23 -21.96
N ALA A 40 -2.17 3.62 -21.60
CA ALA A 40 -2.02 2.96 -20.32
C ALA A 40 -2.12 3.94 -19.13
N ALA A 41 -1.54 5.14 -19.26
CA ALA A 41 -1.67 6.18 -18.24
C ALA A 41 -3.13 6.65 -18.08
N GLU A 42 -3.84 6.90 -19.19
CA GLU A 42 -5.26 7.28 -19.18
C GLU A 42 -6.14 6.20 -18.53
N ALA A 43 -5.92 4.92 -18.89
CA ALA A 43 -6.66 3.79 -18.32
C ALA A 43 -6.48 3.71 -16.80
N THR A 44 -5.24 3.90 -16.30
CA THR A 44 -4.94 3.92 -14.87
C THR A 44 -5.65 5.07 -14.17
N VAL A 45 -5.62 6.27 -14.73
CA VAL A 45 -6.29 7.44 -14.15
C VAL A 45 -7.81 7.24 -14.09
N ILE A 46 -8.43 6.79 -15.18
CA ILE A 46 -9.87 6.56 -15.23
C ILE A 46 -10.31 5.51 -14.21
N SER A 47 -9.62 4.37 -14.15
CA SER A 47 -9.96 3.28 -13.22
C SER A 47 -9.84 3.71 -11.75
N GLN A 48 -8.84 4.52 -11.41
CA GLN A 48 -8.67 5.06 -10.06
C GLN A 48 -9.75 6.09 -9.71
N TYR A 49 -10.10 6.98 -10.64
CA TYR A 49 -11.20 7.93 -10.42
C TYR A 49 -12.54 7.23 -10.22
N VAL A 50 -12.86 6.23 -11.03
CA VAL A 50 -14.09 5.44 -10.89
C VAL A 50 -14.15 4.78 -9.52
N SER A 51 -13.04 4.16 -9.08
CA SER A 51 -12.96 3.56 -7.75
C SER A 51 -13.08 4.60 -6.62
N GLY A 52 -12.38 5.72 -6.74
CA GLY A 52 -12.41 6.80 -5.75
C GLY A 52 -13.79 7.41 -5.58
N ILE A 53 -14.46 7.73 -6.69
CA ILE A 53 -15.84 8.24 -6.69
C ILE A 53 -16.80 7.18 -6.16
N GLY A 54 -16.65 5.92 -6.58
CA GLY A 54 -17.49 4.81 -6.11
C GLY A 54 -17.41 4.62 -4.60
N ILE A 55 -16.21 4.62 -4.02
CA ILE A 55 -16.02 4.56 -2.56
C ILE A 55 -16.62 5.79 -1.87
N ALA A 56 -16.47 6.98 -2.44
CA ALA A 56 -17.00 8.21 -1.87
C ALA A 56 -18.54 8.17 -1.84
N VAL A 57 -19.17 7.81 -2.95
CA VAL A 57 -20.65 7.66 -3.05
C VAL A 57 -21.15 6.59 -2.10
N TYR A 58 -20.50 5.43 -2.05
CA TYR A 58 -20.86 4.35 -1.13
C TYR A 58 -20.78 4.82 0.34
N THR A 59 -19.70 5.51 0.71
CA THR A 59 -19.50 6.02 2.08
C THR A 59 -20.58 7.04 2.43
N TYR A 60 -20.92 7.91 1.51
CA TYR A 60 -21.97 8.91 1.69
C TYR A 60 -23.36 8.25 1.87
N ALA A 61 -23.67 7.26 1.05
CA ALA A 61 -24.97 6.57 1.09
C ALA A 61 -25.13 5.67 2.33
N LYS A 62 -24.07 4.93 2.72
CA LYS A 62 -24.16 3.93 3.80
C LYS A 62 -23.87 4.48 5.19
N PHE A 63 -23.06 5.54 5.28
CA PHE A 63 -22.61 6.14 6.55
C PHE A 63 -22.94 7.64 6.63
N PRO A 64 -24.20 8.06 6.43
CA PRO A 64 -24.58 9.48 6.45
C PRO A 64 -24.34 10.13 7.84
N HIS A 65 -24.34 9.32 8.90
CA HIS A 65 -24.10 9.80 10.26
C HIS A 65 -22.65 10.24 10.50
N LEU A 66 -21.67 9.68 9.76
CA LEU A 66 -20.27 10.09 9.86
C LEU A 66 -20.02 11.47 9.23
N LEU A 67 -20.86 11.83 8.27
CA LEU A 67 -20.77 13.10 7.55
C LEU A 67 -21.70 14.17 8.13
N ARG A 68 -22.83 13.76 8.73
CA ARG A 68 -23.88 14.67 9.24
C ARG A 68 -23.67 15.16 10.66
N LYS A 69 -22.85 14.44 11.47
CA LYS A 69 -22.55 14.83 12.86
C LYS A 69 -21.35 15.76 12.93
N SER A 70 -21.35 16.77 12.09
CA SER A 70 -20.25 17.71 11.86
C SER A 70 -20.35 19.00 12.66
N GLU A 71 -21.06 19.02 13.80
CA GLU A 71 -20.98 20.17 14.70
C GLU A 71 -19.60 20.31 15.38
N ASP A 72 -18.80 19.26 15.39
CA ASP A 72 -17.46 19.21 15.99
C ASP A 72 -16.29 19.18 14.98
N VAL A 73 -16.54 19.36 13.68
CA VAL A 73 -15.48 19.50 12.67
C VAL A 73 -14.88 20.91 12.68
N ARG A 74 -14.65 21.46 13.85
CA ARG A 74 -13.73 22.57 13.95
C ARG A 74 -12.32 22.00 13.82
N LEU A 75 -11.62 22.44 12.77
CA LEU A 75 -10.20 22.19 12.58
C LEU A 75 -9.42 22.70 13.81
N ARG A 76 -9.28 21.86 14.82
CA ARG A 76 -8.53 22.20 16.03
C ARG A 76 -7.04 22.19 15.65
N LYS A 77 -6.39 23.31 15.85
CA LYS A 77 -4.96 23.50 15.57
C LYS A 77 -4.07 22.40 16.17
N SER A 78 -4.49 21.88 17.35
CA SER A 78 -3.84 20.73 18.01
C SER A 78 -3.90 19.46 17.16
N ARG A 79 -5.04 19.12 16.57
CA ARG A 79 -5.20 17.92 15.73
C ARG A 79 -4.43 18.04 14.42
N ILE A 80 -4.42 19.22 13.83
CA ILE A 80 -3.63 19.50 12.62
C ILE A 80 -2.15 19.33 12.91
N ARG A 81 -1.66 19.86 14.04
CA ARG A 81 -0.25 19.72 14.43
C ARG A 81 0.13 18.25 14.67
N GLU A 82 -0.73 17.48 15.30
CA GLU A 82 -0.53 16.05 15.54
C GLU A 82 -0.43 15.28 14.22
N ILE A 83 -1.40 15.46 13.32
CA ILE A 83 -1.39 14.84 11.99
C ILE A 83 -0.15 15.23 11.21
N PHE A 84 0.20 16.53 11.22
CA PHE A 84 1.39 17.03 10.52
C PHE A 84 2.67 16.41 11.06
N SER A 85 2.82 16.29 12.39
CA SER A 85 3.98 15.68 13.03
C SER A 85 4.16 14.21 12.61
N PHE A 86 3.10 13.40 12.67
CA PHE A 86 3.15 12.00 12.24
C PHE A 86 3.41 11.87 10.73
N SER A 87 2.75 12.71 9.92
CA SER A 87 2.95 12.71 8.47
C SER A 87 4.36 13.12 8.07
N ALA A 88 4.93 14.15 8.73
CA ALA A 88 6.29 14.59 8.48
C ALA A 88 7.32 13.51 8.82
N LEU A 89 7.14 12.81 9.95
CA LEU A 89 8.01 11.70 10.33
C LEU A 89 7.98 10.55 9.32
N THR A 90 6.78 10.16 8.88
CA THR A 90 6.59 9.12 7.87
C THR A 90 7.17 9.54 6.51
N CYS A 91 6.99 10.81 6.14
CA CYS A 91 7.55 11.37 4.92
C CYS A 91 9.08 11.34 4.93
N MET A 92 9.70 11.74 6.04
CA MET A 92 11.17 11.69 6.21
C MET A 92 11.68 10.25 6.10
N GLN A 93 11.05 9.30 6.80
CA GLN A 93 11.41 7.89 6.75
C GLN A 93 11.34 7.36 5.31
N GLN A 94 10.26 7.63 4.60
CA GLN A 94 10.06 7.17 3.22
C GLN A 94 11.04 7.84 2.26
N SER A 95 11.35 9.12 2.46
CA SER A 95 12.31 9.85 1.64
C SER A 95 13.72 9.30 1.79
N ILE A 96 14.16 9.02 3.02
CA ILE A 96 15.48 8.42 3.28
C ILE A 96 15.60 7.06 2.62
N MET A 97 14.56 6.23 2.72
CA MET A 97 14.53 4.92 2.09
C MET A 97 14.61 5.01 0.56
N ASN A 98 13.85 5.93 -0.05
CA ASN A 98 13.88 6.16 -1.49
C ASN A 98 15.22 6.72 -1.98
N LEU A 99 15.85 7.63 -1.21
CA LEU A 99 17.19 8.12 -1.52
C LEU A 99 18.23 6.99 -1.49
N GLY A 100 18.13 6.08 -0.52
CA GLY A 100 18.97 4.88 -0.48
C GLY A 100 18.83 4.01 -1.73
N ILE A 101 17.61 3.76 -2.16
CA ILE A 101 17.32 3.00 -3.39
C ILE A 101 17.90 3.71 -4.62
N LEU A 102 17.72 5.03 -4.74
CA LEU A 102 18.28 5.83 -5.85
C LEU A 102 19.81 5.82 -5.86
N ALA A 103 20.46 5.89 -4.70
CA ALA A 103 21.91 5.82 -4.60
C ALA A 103 22.44 4.47 -5.06
N VAL A 104 21.81 3.37 -4.63
CA VAL A 104 22.16 2.01 -5.10
C VAL A 104 21.91 1.88 -6.61
N GLN A 105 20.80 2.38 -7.11
CA GLN A 105 20.50 2.38 -8.53
C GLN A 105 21.55 3.15 -9.34
N GLY A 106 22.00 4.31 -8.85
CA GLY A 106 23.07 5.10 -9.46
C GLY A 106 24.39 4.33 -9.52
N LEU A 107 24.75 3.63 -8.44
CA LEU A 107 25.93 2.78 -8.39
C LEU A 107 25.81 1.61 -9.38
N VAL A 108 24.69 0.93 -9.43
CA VAL A 108 24.47 -0.21 -10.35
C VAL A 108 24.56 0.25 -11.80
N ASN A 109 24.08 1.44 -12.14
CA ASN A 109 24.17 1.99 -13.50
C ASN A 109 25.62 2.17 -13.97
N SER A 110 26.60 2.33 -13.06
CA SER A 110 28.01 2.46 -13.41
C SER A 110 28.66 1.15 -13.85
N PHE A 111 28.05 -0.01 -13.55
CA PHE A 111 28.60 -1.33 -13.90
C PHE A 111 28.20 -1.86 -15.29
N GLY A 112 27.42 -1.09 -16.04
CA GLY A 112 27.03 -1.42 -17.41
C GLY A 112 25.70 -2.18 -17.51
N THR A 113 25.23 -2.36 -18.75
CA THR A 113 23.87 -2.82 -19.07
C THR A 113 23.54 -4.22 -18.59
N THR A 114 24.51 -5.13 -18.62
CA THR A 114 24.33 -6.54 -18.20
C THR A 114 24.03 -6.64 -16.70
N ILE A 115 24.80 -5.90 -15.89
CA ILE A 115 24.60 -5.87 -14.44
C ILE A 115 23.30 -5.14 -14.08
N MET A 116 22.97 -4.08 -14.81
CA MET A 116 21.68 -3.39 -14.67
C MET A 116 20.50 -4.33 -14.90
N ALA A 117 20.54 -5.16 -15.95
CA ALA A 117 19.48 -6.10 -16.26
C ALA A 117 19.34 -7.18 -15.16
N ALA A 118 20.46 -7.72 -14.69
CA ALA A 118 20.47 -8.70 -13.60
C ALA A 118 19.93 -8.11 -12.30
N PHE A 119 20.33 -6.87 -11.96
CA PHE A 119 19.83 -6.16 -10.78
C PHE A 119 18.33 -5.87 -10.89
N ALA A 120 17.85 -5.43 -12.05
CA ALA A 120 16.44 -5.21 -12.29
C ALA A 120 15.59 -6.48 -12.10
N ALA A 121 16.10 -7.65 -12.54
CA ALA A 121 15.45 -8.93 -12.31
C ALA A 121 15.43 -9.28 -10.81
N ALA A 122 16.55 -9.11 -10.11
CA ALA A 122 16.66 -9.36 -8.68
C ALA A 122 15.67 -8.48 -7.87
N VAL A 123 15.56 -7.19 -8.19
CA VAL A 123 14.60 -6.26 -7.54
C VAL A 123 13.16 -6.70 -7.78
N LYS A 124 12.84 -7.27 -8.94
CA LYS A 124 11.49 -7.81 -9.20
C LYS A 124 11.18 -9.02 -8.34
N ILE A 125 12.15 -9.90 -8.13
CA ILE A 125 12.01 -11.07 -7.24
C ILE A 125 11.88 -10.61 -5.79
N ASP A 126 12.71 -9.66 -5.36
CA ASP A 126 12.64 -9.08 -4.01
C ASP A 126 11.28 -8.43 -3.73
N ALA A 127 10.68 -7.78 -4.71
CA ALA A 127 9.36 -7.17 -4.58
C ALA A 127 8.27 -8.20 -4.21
N PHE A 128 8.34 -9.43 -4.70
CA PHE A 128 7.42 -10.50 -4.31
C PHE A 128 7.54 -10.88 -2.84
N ALA A 129 8.73 -10.79 -2.28
CA ALA A 129 8.96 -11.04 -0.86
C ALA A 129 8.56 -9.83 0.00
N TYR A 130 8.92 -8.63 -0.46
CA TYR A 130 8.77 -7.40 0.30
C TYR A 130 7.33 -6.91 0.41
N LEU A 131 6.55 -6.93 -0.69
CA LEU A 131 5.20 -6.39 -0.72
C LEU A 131 4.23 -7.03 0.29
N PRO A 132 4.17 -8.38 0.42
CA PRO A 132 3.28 -8.99 1.42
C PRO A 132 3.66 -8.62 2.86
N VAL A 133 4.95 -8.50 3.16
CA VAL A 133 5.42 -8.11 4.50
C VAL A 133 5.06 -6.66 4.80
N GLN A 134 5.22 -5.78 3.83
CA GLN A 134 4.85 -4.37 3.95
C GLN A 134 3.34 -4.20 4.17
N ASP A 135 2.51 -4.92 3.39
CA ASP A 135 1.06 -4.87 3.53
C ASP A 135 0.59 -5.45 4.86
N PHE A 136 1.23 -6.52 5.33
CA PHE A 136 0.98 -7.06 6.66
C PHE A 136 1.34 -6.03 7.76
N GLY A 137 2.47 -5.34 7.64
CA GLY A 137 2.87 -4.26 8.54
C GLY A 137 1.85 -3.11 8.58
N ASN A 138 1.36 -2.68 7.42
CA ASN A 138 0.31 -1.68 7.30
C ASN A 138 -1.00 -2.12 7.95
N ALA A 139 -1.43 -3.37 7.73
CA ALA A 139 -2.63 -3.93 8.35
C ALA A 139 -2.48 -4.04 9.87
N PHE A 140 -1.31 -4.47 10.34
CA PHE A 140 -1.01 -4.58 11.76
C PHE A 140 -0.98 -3.20 12.45
N SER A 141 -0.46 -2.17 11.79
CA SER A 141 -0.50 -0.79 12.29
C SER A 141 -1.93 -0.32 12.54
N ILE A 142 -2.88 -0.63 11.64
CA ILE A 142 -4.30 -0.32 11.83
C ILE A 142 -4.87 -1.09 13.04
N PHE A 143 -4.52 -2.37 13.19
CA PHE A 143 -4.94 -3.18 14.34
C PHE A 143 -4.46 -2.57 15.67
N ILE A 144 -3.18 -2.16 15.75
CA ILE A 144 -2.62 -1.49 16.93
C ILE A 144 -3.37 -0.19 17.22
N ALA A 145 -3.57 0.66 16.20
CA ALA A 145 -4.25 1.94 16.36
C ALA A 145 -5.69 1.78 16.90
N GLN A 146 -6.44 0.80 16.39
CA GLN A 146 -7.80 0.51 16.86
C GLN A 146 -7.82 0.03 18.31
N ASN A 147 -6.95 -0.91 18.69
CA ASN A 147 -6.90 -1.44 20.05
C ASN A 147 -6.33 -0.42 21.06
N PHE A 148 -5.41 0.45 20.62
CA PHE A 148 -4.92 1.55 21.42
C PHE A 148 -6.02 2.58 21.70
N GLY A 149 -6.80 2.95 20.67
CA GLY A 149 -7.96 3.82 20.86
C GLY A 149 -9.04 3.22 21.77
N ALA A 150 -9.18 1.90 21.76
CA ALA A 150 -10.09 1.16 22.64
C ALA A 150 -9.49 0.85 24.03
N LYS A 151 -8.25 1.29 24.33
CA LYS A 151 -7.52 1.06 25.59
C LYS A 151 -7.37 -0.43 25.93
N GLN A 152 -7.21 -1.29 24.94
CA GLN A 152 -7.13 -2.74 25.07
C GLN A 152 -5.66 -3.22 25.02
N GLU A 153 -4.86 -2.91 26.04
CA GLU A 153 -3.42 -3.24 26.07
C GLU A 153 -3.12 -4.74 25.99
N GLU A 154 -3.93 -5.58 26.63
CA GLU A 154 -3.79 -7.04 26.58
C GLU A 154 -3.92 -7.60 25.14
N ARG A 155 -4.86 -7.04 24.36
CA ARG A 155 -5.01 -7.42 22.95
C ARG A 155 -3.83 -6.98 22.12
N ILE A 156 -3.26 -5.81 22.39
CA ILE A 156 -2.06 -5.30 21.72
C ILE A 156 -0.89 -6.26 21.97
N LYS A 157 -0.62 -6.62 23.23
CA LYS A 157 0.47 -7.54 23.59
C LYS A 157 0.33 -8.92 22.91
N LYS A 158 -0.88 -9.49 22.90
CA LYS A 158 -1.15 -10.75 22.22
C LYS A 158 -0.99 -10.62 20.70
N GLY A 159 -1.49 -9.51 20.14
CA GLY A 159 -1.34 -9.19 18.71
C GLY A 159 0.12 -9.06 18.27
N ILE A 160 0.97 -8.39 19.05
CA ILE A 160 2.40 -8.24 18.76
C ILE A 160 3.08 -9.62 18.68
N ARG A 161 2.83 -10.50 19.66
CA ARG A 161 3.41 -11.84 19.66
C ARG A 161 2.95 -12.66 18.47
N GLY A 162 1.64 -12.62 18.14
CA GLY A 162 1.10 -13.31 16.97
C GLY A 162 1.67 -12.75 15.66
N ALA A 163 1.75 -11.43 15.52
CA ALA A 163 2.30 -10.78 14.36
C ALA A 163 3.79 -11.10 14.16
N ALA A 164 4.57 -11.11 15.25
CA ALA A 164 5.98 -11.50 15.21
C ALA A 164 6.15 -12.95 14.75
N ALA A 165 5.35 -13.88 15.29
CA ALA A 165 5.38 -15.30 14.89
C ALA A 165 5.05 -15.48 13.41
N VAL A 166 4.00 -14.82 12.91
CA VAL A 166 3.59 -14.88 11.50
C VAL A 166 4.67 -14.28 10.59
N SER A 167 5.25 -13.12 10.95
CA SER A 167 6.30 -12.47 10.16
C SER A 167 7.55 -13.33 10.07
N VAL A 168 7.99 -13.93 11.19
CA VAL A 168 9.16 -14.81 11.22
C VAL A 168 8.91 -16.06 10.39
N SER A 169 7.74 -16.71 10.55
CA SER A 169 7.38 -17.91 9.78
C SER A 169 7.33 -17.62 8.28
N PHE A 170 6.76 -16.49 7.89
CA PHE A 170 6.70 -16.07 6.49
C PHE A 170 8.10 -15.77 5.91
N SER A 171 8.94 -15.08 6.66
CA SER A 171 10.32 -14.79 6.25
C SER A 171 11.16 -16.06 6.08
N LEU A 172 10.98 -17.04 6.98
CA LEU A 172 11.65 -18.34 6.86
C LEU A 172 11.17 -19.12 5.64
N LEU A 173 9.86 -19.09 5.36
CA LEU A 173 9.29 -19.72 4.16
C LEU A 173 9.85 -19.11 2.87
N ILE A 174 9.92 -17.78 2.78
CA ILE A 174 10.49 -17.11 1.62
C ILE A 174 11.98 -17.42 1.49
N CYS A 175 12.74 -17.37 2.58
CA CYS A 175 14.15 -17.69 2.58
C CYS A 175 14.39 -19.13 2.06
N LEU A 176 13.63 -20.09 2.56
CA LEU A 176 13.68 -21.48 2.09
C LEU A 176 13.36 -21.59 0.59
N TRP A 177 12.34 -20.88 0.14
CA TRP A 177 11.89 -20.88 -1.26
C TRP A 177 12.96 -20.29 -2.18
N VAL A 178 13.53 -19.16 -1.80
CA VAL A 178 14.61 -18.52 -2.56
C VAL A 178 15.85 -19.39 -2.59
N CYS A 179 16.26 -20.00 -1.47
CA CYS A 179 17.41 -20.90 -1.42
C CYS A 179 17.23 -22.18 -2.26
N LEU A 180 15.99 -22.70 -2.34
CA LEU A 180 15.70 -23.88 -3.15
C LEU A 180 15.64 -23.59 -4.65
N LEU A 181 15.16 -22.38 -5.03
CA LEU A 181 15.06 -21.96 -6.43
C LEU A 181 16.33 -21.32 -6.96
N ALA A 182 17.17 -20.75 -6.12
CA ALA A 182 18.45 -20.14 -6.48
C ALA A 182 19.55 -21.22 -6.65
N ARG A 183 19.22 -22.34 -7.33
CA ARG A 183 20.28 -23.26 -7.79
C ARG A 183 20.99 -22.61 -8.98
N PRO A 184 22.38 -22.66 -9.01
CA PRO A 184 23.18 -22.20 -10.13
C PRO A 184 22.93 -23.04 -11.39
#